data_d4bab209e8b59dbbbb00f5e85e8fd87e
#
_entry.id   d4bab209e8b59dbbbb00f5e85e8fd87e
#
_cell.length_a   1.000
_cell.length_b   1.000
_cell.length_c   1.000
_cell.angle_alpha   90.00
_cell.angle_beta   90.00
_cell.angle_gamma   90.00
#
_symmetry.space_group_name_H-M   'P 1'
#
loop_
_entity.id
_entity.type
_entity.pdbx_description
1 polymer ?
#
loop_
_entity_poly.entity_id
_entity_poly.type
_entity_poly.pdbx_seq_one_letter_code
_entity_poly.pdbx_strand_id
1 'polypeptide(L)'
;MKKILILFLSILIIGCTNNNREQDSTIKIKDEKAQKISEMMKSYVNNSFNSSIISDDAIIKFNKIEMTKTGFEDLVNTHHAMFSEISFPEGWMETVNYVGNDVKNAGGKYSDDFGSTWTSHWSDWTAISKISGDTISNHCYFGYKWENDKIIEVSAIFPDEAFNKELAMFMEANK
;
A
#
# COMPACT_ATOMS: atom_id res chain seq x y z
N MET A 1 1.84 -74.16 -18.58
CA MET A 1 0.92 -73.10 -19.00
C MET A 1 0.55 -72.23 -17.79
N LYS A 2 1.49 -71.47 -17.22
CA LYS A 2 1.25 -70.59 -16.04
C LYS A 2 2.21 -69.38 -16.01
N LYS A 3 2.52 -68.76 -17.13
CA LYS A 3 3.46 -67.62 -17.18
C LYS A 3 2.98 -66.39 -17.99
N ILE A 4 1.70 -66.23 -18.24
CA ILE A 4 1.18 -65.12 -19.07
C ILE A 4 0.22 -64.19 -18.29
N LEU A 5 0.09 -64.32 -16.98
CA LEU A 5 -0.87 -63.54 -16.20
C LEU A 5 -0.25 -62.42 -15.35
N ILE A 6 1.02 -62.11 -15.52
CA ILE A 6 1.69 -61.07 -14.69
C ILE A 6 2.02 -59.81 -15.49
N LEU A 7 1.71 -59.75 -16.77
CA LEU A 7 2.10 -58.62 -17.62
C LEU A 7 0.99 -57.58 -17.87
N PHE A 8 -0.14 -57.66 -17.20
CA PHE A 8 -1.28 -56.76 -17.45
C PHE A 8 -1.66 -55.84 -16.27
N LEU A 9 -0.85 -55.80 -15.20
CA LEU A 9 -1.18 -55.03 -14.02
C LEU A 9 -0.25 -53.79 -13.80
N SER A 10 0.53 -53.39 -14.78
CA SER A 10 1.49 -52.30 -14.63
C SER A 10 1.22 -51.04 -15.49
N ILE A 11 0.02 -50.89 -16.08
CA ILE A 11 -0.27 -49.79 -17.01
C ILE A 11 -1.46 -48.92 -16.53
N LEU A 12 -1.77 -48.84 -15.26
CA LEU A 12 -2.87 -48.02 -14.77
C LEU A 12 -2.46 -47.04 -13.65
N ILE A 13 -1.23 -46.56 -13.64
CA ILE A 13 -0.87 -45.42 -12.78
C ILE A 13 -0.18 -44.36 -13.66
N ILE A 14 -0.81 -43.94 -14.74
CA ILE A 14 -0.63 -42.58 -15.25
C ILE A 14 -1.87 -41.82 -14.77
N GLY A 15 -1.95 -41.65 -13.48
CA GLY A 15 -2.79 -40.63 -12.89
C GLY A 15 -2.29 -39.29 -13.42
N CYS A 16 -3.04 -38.67 -14.30
CA CYS A 16 -2.91 -37.25 -14.61
C CYS A 16 -3.00 -36.50 -13.31
N THR A 17 -1.88 -36.19 -12.69
CA THR A 17 -1.79 -35.08 -11.76
C THR A 17 -1.95 -33.81 -12.60
N ASN A 18 -3.18 -33.43 -12.87
CA ASN A 18 -3.51 -32.05 -13.19
C ASN A 18 -3.11 -31.24 -11.96
N ASN A 19 -1.83 -30.88 -11.87
CA ASN A 19 -1.35 -29.84 -10.99
C ASN A 19 -1.78 -28.48 -11.58
N ASN A 20 -3.07 -28.27 -11.77
CA ASN A 20 -3.65 -26.94 -11.70
C ASN A 20 -3.67 -26.58 -10.19
N ARG A 21 -2.49 -26.38 -9.61
CA ARG A 21 -2.42 -25.57 -8.41
C ARG A 21 -2.88 -24.18 -8.86
N GLU A 22 -4.11 -23.82 -8.50
CA GLU A 22 -4.49 -22.42 -8.48
C GLU A 22 -3.33 -21.71 -7.75
N GLN A 23 -2.74 -20.73 -8.41
CA GLN A 23 -1.63 -20.02 -7.83
C GLN A 23 -2.21 -19.15 -6.71
N ASP A 24 -1.86 -19.44 -5.47
CA ASP A 24 -2.31 -18.71 -4.30
C ASP A 24 -1.68 -17.31 -4.26
N SER A 25 -2.39 -16.34 -3.71
CA SER A 25 -1.84 -15.03 -3.40
C SER A 25 -0.66 -15.15 -2.43
N THR A 26 0.32 -14.29 -2.57
CA THR A 26 1.51 -14.31 -1.73
C THR A 26 1.67 -13.01 -0.95
N ILE A 27 2.09 -13.12 0.31
CA ILE A 27 2.42 -12.00 1.18
C ILE A 27 3.92 -11.99 1.44
N LYS A 28 4.54 -10.83 1.26
CA LYS A 28 5.97 -10.61 1.55
C LYS A 28 6.12 -9.45 2.50
N ILE A 29 6.93 -9.65 3.53
CA ILE A 29 7.25 -8.62 4.51
C ILE A 29 8.65 -8.09 4.20
N LYS A 30 8.82 -6.76 4.17
CA LYS A 30 10.10 -6.06 3.91
C LYS A 30 10.72 -6.42 2.55
N ASP A 31 9.91 -6.63 1.54
CA ASP A 31 10.37 -6.82 0.17
C ASP A 31 10.91 -5.52 -0.46
N GLU A 32 11.32 -5.57 -1.73
CA GLU A 32 11.85 -4.41 -2.45
C GLU A 32 10.83 -3.26 -2.56
N LYS A 33 9.53 -3.56 -2.72
CA LYS A 33 8.47 -2.55 -2.79
C LYS A 33 8.29 -1.85 -1.45
N ALA A 34 8.27 -2.61 -0.35
CA ALA A 34 8.23 -2.05 0.99
C ALA A 34 9.47 -1.18 1.29
N GLN A 35 10.65 -1.56 0.78
CA GLN A 35 11.87 -0.75 0.91
C GLN A 35 11.74 0.59 0.14
N LYS A 36 11.25 0.58 -1.11
CA LYS A 36 11.00 1.78 -1.91
C LYS A 36 10.02 2.73 -1.19
N ILE A 37 8.94 2.20 -0.59
CA ILE A 37 8.02 3.01 0.23
C ILE A 37 8.75 3.59 1.45
N SER A 38 9.53 2.77 2.17
CA SER A 38 10.29 3.25 3.34
C SER A 38 11.24 4.39 2.98
N GLU A 39 11.91 4.34 1.83
CA GLU A 39 12.78 5.42 1.35
C GLU A 39 12.00 6.68 1.01
N MET A 40 10.85 6.55 0.34
CA MET A 40 9.95 7.67 0.07
C MET A 40 9.47 8.32 1.38
N MET A 41 9.05 7.52 2.38
CA MET A 41 8.61 8.03 3.68
C MET A 41 9.73 8.71 4.46
N LYS A 42 10.96 8.19 4.39
CA LYS A 42 12.15 8.88 4.95
C LYS A 42 12.40 10.23 4.28
N SER A 43 12.24 10.31 2.97
CA SER A 43 12.38 11.57 2.24
C SER A 43 11.31 12.60 2.66
N TYR A 44 10.08 12.13 2.89
CA TYR A 44 9.00 12.96 3.44
C TYR A 44 9.36 13.49 4.82
N VAL A 45 9.74 12.62 5.76
CA VAL A 45 10.14 13.02 7.12
C VAL A 45 11.27 14.06 7.10
N ASN A 46 12.23 13.90 6.20
CA ASN A 46 13.41 14.79 6.08
C ASN A 46 13.15 16.07 5.26
N ASN A 47 11.92 16.40 4.92
CA ASN A 47 11.56 17.55 4.09
C ASN A 47 12.32 17.59 2.74
N SER A 48 12.48 16.43 2.14
CA SER A 48 13.16 16.24 0.84
C SER A 48 12.38 15.25 -0.02
N PHE A 49 11.04 15.37 -0.01
CA PHE A 49 10.12 14.39 -0.56
C PHE A 49 10.47 13.99 -1.98
N ASN A 50 10.67 12.70 -2.17
CA ASN A 50 10.96 12.08 -3.45
C ASN A 50 9.79 11.20 -3.91
N SER A 51 8.97 11.74 -4.78
CA SER A 51 7.80 11.07 -5.39
C SER A 51 8.14 10.25 -6.63
N SER A 52 9.40 10.03 -6.95
CA SER A 52 9.83 9.41 -8.22
C SER A 52 9.27 8.01 -8.48
N ILE A 53 8.91 7.27 -7.42
CA ILE A 53 8.26 5.95 -7.54
C ILE A 53 6.75 6.04 -7.83
N ILE A 54 6.14 7.23 -7.72
CA ILE A 54 4.74 7.46 -8.03
C ILE A 54 4.64 7.80 -9.52
N SER A 55 3.68 7.17 -10.24
CA SER A 55 3.39 7.50 -11.63
C SER A 55 2.82 8.92 -11.74
N ASP A 56 3.06 9.59 -12.86
CA ASP A 56 2.56 10.96 -13.05
C ASP A 56 1.04 11.01 -13.20
N ASP A 57 0.43 9.90 -13.62
CA ASP A 57 -1.01 9.70 -13.74
C ASP A 57 -1.63 8.94 -12.55
N ALA A 58 -0.87 8.75 -11.46
CA ALA A 58 -1.37 8.06 -10.28
C ALA A 58 -2.58 8.76 -9.67
N ILE A 59 -3.54 7.96 -9.21
CA ILE A 59 -4.70 8.42 -8.46
C ILE A 59 -4.37 8.33 -6.97
N ILE A 60 -4.51 9.43 -6.24
CA ILE A 60 -4.19 9.49 -4.82
C ILE A 60 -5.46 9.85 -4.05
N LYS A 61 -5.87 8.97 -3.14
CA LYS A 61 -7.09 9.09 -2.34
C LYS A 61 -6.76 9.14 -0.87
N PHE A 62 -7.01 10.26 -0.24
CA PHE A 62 -6.88 10.45 1.20
C PHE A 62 -8.25 10.62 1.82
N ASN A 63 -8.72 9.62 2.56
CA ASN A 63 -10.10 9.52 3.03
C ASN A 63 -11.09 9.67 1.86
N LYS A 64 -11.74 10.82 1.74
CA LYS A 64 -12.72 11.12 0.67
C LYS A 64 -12.19 12.09 -0.39
N ILE A 65 -10.93 12.52 -0.27
CA ILE A 65 -10.33 13.51 -1.17
C ILE A 65 -9.50 12.75 -2.20
N GLU A 66 -9.76 13.01 -3.47
CA GLU A 66 -8.94 12.51 -4.58
C GLU A 66 -8.07 13.65 -5.10
N MET A 67 -6.80 13.36 -5.38
CA MET A 67 -5.85 14.33 -5.89
C MET A 67 -4.88 13.68 -6.88
N THR A 68 -4.23 14.52 -7.68
CA THR A 68 -3.12 14.13 -8.57
C THR A 68 -1.82 14.01 -7.77
N LYS A 69 -0.76 13.46 -8.41
CA LYS A 69 0.59 13.44 -7.85
C LYS A 69 1.06 14.84 -7.45
N THR A 70 0.85 15.85 -8.30
CA THR A 70 1.19 17.25 -7.98
C THR A 70 0.44 17.74 -6.75
N GLY A 71 -0.86 17.46 -6.65
CA GLY A 71 -1.65 17.81 -5.47
C GLY A 71 -1.14 17.14 -4.19
N PHE A 72 -0.61 15.91 -4.31
CA PHE A 72 0.02 15.23 -3.18
C PHE A 72 1.36 15.87 -2.79
N GLU A 73 2.18 16.25 -3.75
CA GLU A 73 3.42 17.00 -3.49
C GLU A 73 3.14 18.35 -2.81
N ASP A 74 2.10 19.06 -3.22
CA ASP A 74 1.65 20.31 -2.59
C ASP A 74 1.16 20.07 -1.15
N LEU A 75 0.43 18.97 -0.92
CA LEU A 75 0.00 18.57 0.43
C LEU A 75 1.21 18.28 1.33
N VAL A 76 2.22 17.57 0.83
CA VAL A 76 3.47 17.31 1.56
C VAL A 76 4.17 18.63 1.92
N ASN A 77 4.28 19.57 0.99
CA ASN A 77 4.84 20.90 1.25
C ASN A 77 4.03 21.66 2.33
N THR A 78 2.71 21.54 2.29
CA THR A 78 1.81 22.12 3.30
C THR A 78 2.05 21.49 4.68
N HIS A 79 2.23 20.17 4.76
CA HIS A 79 2.57 19.50 6.02
C HIS A 79 3.86 20.09 6.62
N HIS A 80 4.90 20.26 5.83
CA HIS A 80 6.17 20.85 6.30
C HIS A 80 6.07 22.33 6.63
N ALA A 81 5.13 23.05 6.03
CA ALA A 81 4.83 24.44 6.44
C ALA A 81 4.13 24.48 7.80
N MET A 82 3.18 23.57 8.05
CA MET A 82 2.34 23.51 9.25
C MET A 82 3.04 22.86 10.45
N PHE A 83 3.87 21.83 10.21
CA PHE A 83 4.38 20.94 11.24
C PHE A 83 5.90 20.88 11.27
N SER A 84 6.42 20.58 12.45
CA SER A 84 7.80 20.18 12.73
C SER A 84 7.82 18.78 13.34
N GLU A 85 9.01 18.18 13.42
CA GLU A 85 9.22 16.86 14.03
C GLU A 85 8.30 15.76 13.48
N ILE A 86 8.01 15.81 12.18
CA ILE A 86 7.21 14.80 11.52
C ILE A 86 7.93 13.45 11.63
N SER A 87 7.22 12.42 12.05
CA SER A 87 7.77 11.07 12.20
C SER A 87 6.71 9.99 12.04
N PHE A 88 7.20 8.75 11.82
CA PHE A 88 6.43 7.51 11.85
C PHE A 88 7.08 6.60 12.89
N PRO A 89 6.75 6.75 14.19
CA PRO A 89 7.45 6.07 15.27
C PRO A 89 7.24 4.55 15.27
N GLU A 90 6.08 4.10 14.85
CA GLU A 90 5.71 2.68 14.80
C GLU A 90 5.01 2.35 13.48
N GLY A 91 5.14 1.10 13.05
CA GLY A 91 4.44 0.62 11.87
C GLY A 91 5.06 -0.62 11.24
N TRP A 92 4.34 -1.19 10.30
CA TRP A 92 4.85 -2.30 9.49
C TRP A 92 4.38 -2.14 8.04
N MET A 93 5.10 -2.83 7.14
CA MET A 93 4.77 -2.89 5.72
C MET A 93 4.72 -4.33 5.26
N GLU A 94 3.76 -4.64 4.42
CA GLU A 94 3.63 -5.92 3.75
C GLU A 94 3.21 -5.72 2.30
N THR A 95 3.73 -6.56 1.40
CA THR A 95 3.33 -6.55 -0.01
C THR A 95 2.54 -7.82 -0.31
N VAL A 96 1.35 -7.63 -0.85
CA VAL A 96 0.45 -8.70 -1.27
C VAL A 96 0.37 -8.72 -2.79
N ASN A 97 0.62 -9.90 -3.37
CA ASN A 97 0.35 -10.16 -4.78
C ASN A 97 -0.94 -10.98 -4.85
N TYR A 98 -1.99 -10.37 -5.33
CA TYR A 98 -3.27 -11.03 -5.52
C TYR A 98 -3.27 -11.80 -6.82
N VAL A 99 -3.44 -13.11 -6.77
CA VAL A 99 -3.51 -14.00 -7.93
C VAL A 99 -4.73 -14.90 -7.86
N GLY A 100 -5.22 -15.31 -9.05
CA GLY A 100 -6.29 -16.28 -9.14
C GLY A 100 -7.66 -15.78 -8.69
N ASN A 101 -8.41 -16.62 -7.99
CA ASN A 101 -9.79 -16.38 -7.60
C ASN A 101 -9.96 -15.93 -6.14
N ASP A 102 -8.88 -15.59 -5.44
CA ASP A 102 -8.89 -15.28 -4.01
C ASP A 102 -9.89 -14.17 -3.66
N VAL A 103 -10.01 -13.16 -4.52
CA VAL A 103 -10.91 -12.02 -4.32
C VAL A 103 -12.37 -12.37 -4.59
N LYS A 104 -12.67 -13.37 -5.46
CA LYS A 104 -14.06 -13.80 -5.72
C LYS A 104 -14.74 -14.37 -4.49
N ASN A 105 -13.98 -15.00 -3.61
CA ASN A 105 -14.49 -15.61 -2.38
C ASN A 105 -14.78 -14.61 -1.28
N ALA A 106 -14.29 -13.37 -1.39
CA ALA A 106 -14.53 -12.31 -0.42
C ALA A 106 -15.90 -11.62 -0.55
N GLY A 107 -16.73 -12.03 -1.52
CA GLY A 107 -18.12 -11.56 -1.67
C GLY A 107 -18.29 -10.11 -2.12
N GLY A 108 -17.24 -9.49 -2.66
CA GLY A 108 -17.22 -8.08 -3.05
C GLY A 108 -17.11 -7.83 -4.55
N LYS A 109 -17.28 -6.56 -4.95
CA LYS A 109 -17.03 -6.05 -6.29
C LYS A 109 -15.52 -5.86 -6.59
N TYR A 110 -14.65 -6.54 -5.87
CA TYR A 110 -13.19 -6.38 -5.93
C TYR A 110 -12.55 -7.25 -7.02
N SER A 111 -13.35 -7.77 -7.95
CA SER A 111 -12.89 -8.66 -9.03
C SER A 111 -11.89 -8.00 -9.99
N ASP A 112 -11.75 -6.68 -9.96
CA ASP A 112 -10.87 -5.94 -10.86
C ASP A 112 -9.41 -5.87 -10.36
N ASP A 113 -9.14 -6.34 -9.13
CA ASP A 113 -7.79 -6.34 -8.55
C ASP A 113 -7.01 -7.65 -8.77
N PHE A 114 -7.54 -8.56 -9.59
CA PHE A 114 -6.83 -9.77 -9.98
C PHE A 114 -5.51 -9.43 -10.66
N GLY A 115 -4.44 -10.06 -10.18
CA GLY A 115 -3.10 -9.82 -10.68
C GLY A 115 -2.49 -8.50 -10.20
N SER A 116 -3.15 -7.78 -9.31
CA SER A 116 -2.60 -6.55 -8.74
C SER A 116 -1.65 -6.83 -7.58
N THR A 117 -0.68 -5.94 -7.43
CA THR A 117 0.26 -5.94 -6.30
C THR A 117 0.00 -4.71 -5.46
N TRP A 118 -0.18 -4.91 -4.16
CA TRP A 118 -0.37 -3.85 -3.19
C TRP A 118 0.65 -3.93 -2.08
N THR A 119 1.22 -2.78 -1.69
CA THR A 119 1.96 -2.66 -0.43
C THR A 119 1.11 -1.90 0.56
N SER A 120 0.85 -2.52 1.72
CA SER A 120 0.18 -1.91 2.86
C SER A 120 1.21 -1.34 3.82
N HIS A 121 0.96 -0.15 4.33
CA HIS A 121 1.75 0.50 5.36
C HIS A 121 0.81 0.94 6.49
N TRP A 122 0.90 0.26 7.60
CA TRP A 122 0.23 0.61 8.86
C TRP A 122 1.23 1.36 9.73
N SER A 123 0.85 2.52 10.22
CA SER A 123 1.78 3.36 10.99
C SER A 123 1.04 4.38 11.85
N ASP A 124 1.78 4.93 12.81
CA ASP A 124 1.42 6.16 13.50
C ASP A 124 2.14 7.33 12.81
N TRP A 125 1.40 8.33 12.39
CA TRP A 125 1.96 9.61 11.97
C TRP A 125 1.92 10.58 13.14
N THR A 126 3.07 11.19 13.45
CA THR A 126 3.19 12.13 14.57
C THR A 126 3.93 13.37 14.13
N ALA A 127 3.48 14.53 14.58
CA ALA A 127 4.12 15.82 14.30
C ALA A 127 3.77 16.86 15.37
N ILE A 128 4.55 17.93 15.45
CA ILE A 128 4.28 19.09 16.32
C ILE A 128 3.77 20.25 15.45
N SER A 129 2.59 20.80 15.78
CA SER A 129 2.06 21.98 15.11
C SER A 129 2.93 23.19 15.37
N LYS A 130 3.30 23.92 14.33
CA LYS A 130 4.03 25.19 14.44
C LYS A 130 3.15 26.35 14.88
N ILE A 131 1.83 26.20 14.82
CA ILE A 131 0.87 27.24 15.23
C ILE A 131 0.46 27.06 16.69
N SER A 132 -0.06 25.87 17.05
CA SER A 132 -0.55 25.61 18.41
C SER A 132 0.55 25.13 19.37
N GLY A 133 1.60 24.51 18.86
CA GLY A 133 2.60 23.78 19.65
C GLY A 133 2.12 22.40 20.10
N ASP A 134 0.91 22.00 19.73
CA ASP A 134 0.34 20.71 20.10
C ASP A 134 1.00 19.58 19.31
N THR A 135 1.17 18.42 19.96
CA THR A 135 1.56 17.19 19.29
C THR A 135 0.32 16.51 18.73
N ILE A 136 0.34 16.24 17.43
CA ILE A 136 -0.70 15.46 16.75
C ILE A 136 -0.16 14.05 16.53
N SER A 137 -0.96 13.04 16.83
CA SER A 137 -0.65 11.64 16.55
C SER A 137 -1.89 10.94 16.01
N ASN A 138 -1.75 10.34 14.84
CA ASN A 138 -2.82 9.65 14.15
C ASN A 138 -2.38 8.25 13.73
N HIS A 139 -3.19 7.24 14.04
CA HIS A 139 -3.09 5.96 13.38
C HIS A 139 -3.46 6.12 11.92
N CYS A 140 -2.65 5.61 11.02
CA CYS A 140 -2.90 5.72 9.60
C CYS A 140 -2.61 4.41 8.86
N TYR A 141 -3.37 4.22 7.80
CA TYR A 141 -3.17 3.17 6.82
C TYR A 141 -2.92 3.80 5.47
N PHE A 142 -1.91 3.30 4.76
CA PHE A 142 -1.65 3.60 3.36
C PHE A 142 -1.61 2.31 2.56
N GLY A 143 -2.35 2.26 1.46
CA GLY A 143 -2.26 1.22 0.44
C GLY A 143 -1.64 1.80 -0.82
N TYR A 144 -0.66 1.11 -1.38
CA TYR A 144 0.04 1.49 -2.60
C TYR A 144 -0.14 0.40 -3.64
N LYS A 145 -0.89 0.70 -4.71
CA LYS A 145 -1.07 -0.19 -5.85
C LYS A 145 0.07 -0.02 -6.83
N TRP A 146 0.65 -1.13 -7.25
CA TRP A 146 1.78 -1.14 -8.15
C TRP A 146 1.40 -1.62 -9.55
N GLU A 147 1.95 -0.95 -10.55
CA GLU A 147 2.05 -1.46 -11.90
C GLU A 147 3.52 -1.36 -12.31
N ASN A 148 4.11 -2.50 -12.68
CA ASN A 148 5.56 -2.61 -12.87
C ASN A 148 6.32 -2.08 -11.62
N ASP A 149 7.15 -1.07 -11.78
CA ASP A 149 7.94 -0.47 -10.70
C ASP A 149 7.41 0.90 -10.24
N LYS A 150 6.18 1.26 -10.63
CA LYS A 150 5.54 2.51 -10.27
C LYS A 150 4.28 2.29 -9.43
N ILE A 151 4.03 3.22 -8.53
CA ILE A 151 2.76 3.31 -7.81
C ILE A 151 1.77 4.04 -8.71
N ILE A 152 0.65 3.37 -9.03
CA ILE A 152 -0.43 3.93 -9.85
C ILE A 152 -1.64 4.37 -9.02
N GLU A 153 -1.74 3.90 -7.78
CA GLU A 153 -2.77 4.35 -6.84
C GLU A 153 -2.20 4.40 -5.43
N VAL A 154 -2.56 5.45 -4.69
CA VAL A 154 -2.35 5.56 -3.25
C VAL A 154 -3.70 5.73 -2.59
N SER A 155 -4.01 4.88 -1.62
CA SER A 155 -5.19 5.00 -0.77
C SER A 155 -4.76 5.17 0.68
N ALA A 156 -5.22 6.24 1.35
CA ALA A 156 -4.92 6.47 2.75
C ALA A 156 -6.18 6.67 3.57
N ILE A 157 -6.17 6.12 4.78
CA ILE A 157 -7.25 6.25 5.77
C ILE A 157 -6.62 6.68 7.09
N PHE A 158 -7.08 7.80 7.63
CA PHE A 158 -6.62 8.33 8.91
C PHE A 158 -7.68 9.25 9.53
N PRO A 159 -7.68 9.43 10.87
CA PRO A 159 -8.47 10.47 11.52
C PRO A 159 -7.97 11.85 11.09
N ASP A 160 -8.86 12.71 10.60
CA ASP A 160 -8.47 14.01 10.03
C ASP A 160 -8.94 15.22 10.86
N GLU A 161 -9.66 15.01 11.96
CA GLU A 161 -10.22 16.10 12.78
C GLU A 161 -9.12 17.02 13.35
N ALA A 162 -8.10 16.43 13.99
CA ALA A 162 -7.01 17.21 14.56
C ALA A 162 -6.20 17.94 13.49
N PHE A 163 -5.93 17.26 12.37
CA PHE A 163 -5.25 17.86 11.22
C PHE A 163 -6.05 19.03 10.63
N ASN A 164 -7.35 18.87 10.43
CA ASN A 164 -8.22 19.91 9.87
C ASN A 164 -8.31 21.13 10.79
N LYS A 165 -8.30 20.94 12.11
CA LYS A 165 -8.23 22.05 13.09
C LYS A 165 -6.94 22.84 12.91
N GLU A 166 -5.79 22.19 12.83
CA GLU A 166 -4.49 22.84 12.62
C GLU A 166 -4.41 23.53 11.26
N LEU A 167 -4.94 22.92 10.21
CA LEU A 167 -5.01 23.52 8.87
C LEU A 167 -5.83 24.80 8.89
N ALA A 168 -6.98 24.81 9.57
CA ALA A 168 -7.81 26.01 9.70
C ALA A 168 -7.05 27.16 10.41
N MET A 169 -6.34 26.87 11.50
CA MET A 169 -5.52 27.85 12.21
C MET A 169 -4.35 28.34 11.35
N PHE A 170 -3.69 27.47 10.62
CA PHE A 170 -2.61 27.81 9.70
C PHE A 170 -3.11 28.75 8.59
N MET A 171 -4.24 28.45 7.98
CA MET A 171 -4.84 29.30 6.94
C MET A 171 -5.26 30.67 7.48
N GLU A 172 -5.73 30.74 8.73
CA GLU A 172 -6.10 32.02 9.36
C GLU A 172 -4.84 32.89 9.62
N ALA A 173 -3.77 32.28 10.10
CA ALA A 173 -2.51 32.97 10.41
C ALA A 173 -1.76 33.50 9.16
N ASN A 174 -2.09 32.98 7.95
CA ASN A 174 -1.45 33.34 6.69
C ASN A 174 -2.36 34.15 5.74
N LYS A 175 -3.47 34.72 6.26
CA LYS A 175 -4.28 35.70 5.54
C LYS A 175 -3.66 37.09 5.58
#